data_fb7fbf01246182bf4b15952f600e9bc7
#
_entry.id   fb7fbf01246182bf4b15952f600e9bc7
#
_cell.length_a   1.000
_cell.length_b   1.000
_cell.length_c   1.000
_cell.angle_alpha   90.00
_cell.angle_beta   90.00
_cell.angle_gamma   90.00
#
_symmetry.space_group_name_H-M   'P 1'
#
loop_
_entity.id
_entity.type
_entity.pdbx_description
1 polymer ?
#
loop_
_entity_poly.entity_id
_entity_poly.type
_entity_poly.pdbx_seq_one_letter_code
_entity_poly.pdbx_strand_id
1 'polypeptide(L)'
;MKEVEKFLATLPDDRRAALQHLRELAQNACPAAVEGFGYGMPGYKYRGRPLIYFSSFKNHMSIFAVGYEGINRHRDELADYEIRAGTIHFQADRPLPDKLVRTLIAERMADIDGALEKKPSRRAGG
;
A
#
# COMPACT_ATOMS: atom_id res chain seq x y z
N MET A 1 3.90 -15.39 -0.70
CA MET A 1 4.29 -16.04 -1.95
C MET A 1 5.80 -16.05 -2.11
N LYS A 2 6.30 -16.96 -2.91
CA LYS A 2 7.74 -17.19 -3.01
C LYS A 2 8.55 -15.97 -3.44
N GLU A 3 8.07 -15.24 -4.43
CA GLU A 3 8.78 -14.07 -4.93
C GLU A 3 8.92 -12.99 -3.86
N VAL A 4 7.87 -12.81 -3.06
CA VAL A 4 7.91 -11.84 -1.97
C VAL A 4 8.91 -12.27 -0.91
N GLU A 5 8.91 -13.55 -0.55
CA GLU A 5 9.83 -14.08 0.44
C GLU A 5 11.28 -13.97 -0.01
N LYS A 6 11.54 -14.25 -1.29
CA LYS A 6 12.87 -14.10 -1.86
C LYS A 6 13.34 -12.64 -1.82
N PHE A 7 12.44 -11.73 -2.17
CA PHE A 7 12.75 -10.31 -2.13
C PHE A 7 13.10 -9.86 -0.71
N LEU A 8 12.27 -10.25 0.26
CA LEU A 8 12.51 -9.88 1.65
C LEU A 8 13.84 -10.43 2.16
N ALA A 9 14.20 -11.62 1.73
CA ALA A 9 15.45 -12.25 2.16
C ALA A 9 16.70 -11.47 1.72
N THR A 10 16.58 -10.62 0.69
CA THR A 10 17.71 -9.81 0.22
C THR A 10 17.91 -8.53 1.04
N LEU A 11 16.98 -8.21 1.94
CA LEU A 11 16.99 -6.94 2.66
C LEU A 11 17.69 -7.03 4.01
N PRO A 12 18.26 -5.91 4.49
CA PRO A 12 18.74 -5.85 5.88
C PRO A 12 17.60 -6.18 6.86
N ASP A 13 17.96 -6.67 8.03
CA ASP A 13 17.00 -7.16 9.02
C ASP A 13 15.91 -6.15 9.37
N ASP A 14 16.29 -4.89 9.59
CA ASP A 14 15.33 -3.85 9.98
C ASP A 14 14.33 -3.55 8.85
N ARG A 15 14.81 -3.54 7.61
CA ARG A 15 13.93 -3.29 6.46
C ARG A 15 13.03 -4.47 6.18
N ARG A 16 13.58 -5.68 6.31
CA ARG A 16 12.78 -6.90 6.17
C ARG A 16 11.64 -6.93 7.18
N ALA A 17 11.96 -6.60 8.44
CA ALA A 17 10.94 -6.57 9.50
C ALA A 17 9.87 -5.53 9.21
N ALA A 18 10.27 -4.35 8.71
CA ALA A 18 9.32 -3.30 8.38
C ALA A 18 8.35 -3.72 7.27
N LEU A 19 8.87 -4.33 6.20
CA LEU A 19 8.01 -4.79 5.10
C LEU A 19 7.16 -5.99 5.51
N GLN A 20 7.70 -6.90 6.32
CA GLN A 20 6.92 -8.02 6.84
C GLN A 20 5.75 -7.52 7.67
N HIS A 21 5.97 -6.47 8.45
CA HIS A 21 4.91 -5.87 9.25
C HIS A 21 3.82 -5.26 8.36
N LEU A 22 4.21 -4.59 7.27
CA LEU A 22 3.25 -4.06 6.30
C LEU A 22 2.44 -5.16 5.64
N ARG A 23 3.07 -6.31 5.35
CA ARG A 23 2.35 -7.47 4.82
C ARG A 23 1.25 -7.91 5.78
N GLU A 24 1.58 -7.99 7.06
CA GLU A 24 0.61 -8.41 8.08
C GLU A 24 -0.53 -7.41 8.19
N LEU A 25 -0.22 -6.12 8.21
CA LEU A 25 -1.24 -5.09 8.24
C LEU A 25 -2.19 -5.17 7.04
N ALA A 26 -1.62 -5.35 5.84
CA ALA A 26 -2.43 -5.43 4.63
C ALA A 26 -3.33 -6.67 4.64
N GLN A 27 -2.81 -7.82 5.04
CA GLN A 27 -3.60 -9.05 5.11
C GLN A 27 -4.73 -8.94 6.12
N ASN A 28 -4.46 -8.31 7.26
CA ASN A 28 -5.46 -8.15 8.31
C ASN A 28 -6.51 -7.10 7.93
N ALA A 29 -6.09 -6.02 7.28
CA ALA A 29 -7.01 -4.95 6.88
C ALA A 29 -7.88 -5.34 5.70
N CYS A 30 -7.40 -6.21 4.84
CA CYS A 30 -8.14 -6.64 3.66
C CYS A 30 -7.88 -8.12 3.38
N PRO A 31 -8.58 -9.02 4.09
CA PRO A 31 -8.40 -10.47 3.84
C PRO A 31 -8.70 -10.91 2.41
N ALA A 32 -9.52 -10.14 1.68
CA ALA A 32 -9.84 -10.45 0.28
C ALA A 32 -8.75 -10.03 -0.70
N ALA A 33 -7.73 -9.31 -0.25
CA ALA A 33 -6.66 -8.87 -1.13
C ALA A 33 -5.75 -10.04 -1.50
N VAL A 34 -5.22 -9.97 -2.72
CA VAL A 34 -4.35 -11.02 -3.26
C VAL A 34 -2.92 -10.48 -3.31
N GLU A 35 -2.03 -11.17 -2.61
CA GLU A 35 -0.61 -10.81 -2.62
C GLU A 35 0.01 -11.14 -3.97
N GLY A 36 0.86 -10.24 -4.45
CA GLY A 36 1.59 -10.44 -5.68
C GLY A 36 2.94 -9.75 -5.65
N PHE A 37 3.67 -9.92 -6.75
CA PHE A 37 4.97 -9.29 -6.91
C PHE A 37 4.98 -8.65 -8.30
N GLY A 38 4.99 -7.31 -8.34
CA GLY A 38 4.98 -6.59 -9.59
C GLY A 38 5.89 -5.38 -9.52
N TYR A 39 6.44 -4.98 -10.67
CA TYR A 39 7.37 -3.84 -10.75
C TYR A 39 8.57 -4.01 -9.82
N GLY A 40 8.98 -5.26 -9.56
CA GLY A 40 10.09 -5.55 -8.67
C GLY A 40 9.79 -5.39 -7.19
N MET A 41 8.53 -5.36 -6.79
CA MET A 41 8.17 -5.14 -5.39
C MET A 41 6.92 -5.94 -4.98
N PRO A 42 6.79 -6.25 -3.67
CA PRO A 42 5.60 -6.92 -3.17
C PRO A 42 4.43 -5.94 -3.06
N GLY A 43 3.24 -6.47 -3.14
CA GLY A 43 2.04 -5.67 -2.98
C GLY A 43 0.78 -6.51 -2.99
N TYR A 44 -0.34 -5.82 -2.90
CA TYR A 44 -1.65 -6.44 -2.84
C TYR A 44 -2.59 -5.80 -3.84
N LYS A 45 -3.44 -6.64 -4.46
CA LYS A 45 -4.54 -6.17 -5.30
C LYS A 45 -5.86 -6.52 -4.62
N TYR A 46 -6.82 -5.63 -4.76
CA TYR A 46 -8.18 -5.83 -4.29
C TYR A 46 -9.11 -5.68 -5.47
N ARG A 47 -9.90 -6.73 -5.75
CA ARG A 47 -10.81 -6.76 -6.90
C ARG A 47 -10.07 -6.44 -8.21
N GLY A 48 -8.84 -6.93 -8.33
CA GLY A 48 -8.01 -6.73 -9.52
C GLY A 48 -7.32 -5.39 -9.64
N ARG A 49 -7.50 -4.50 -8.65
CA ARG A 49 -6.91 -3.15 -8.67
C ARG A 49 -5.81 -3.04 -7.61
N PRO A 50 -4.75 -2.26 -7.87
CA PRO A 50 -3.71 -2.08 -6.87
C PRO A 50 -4.27 -1.49 -5.58
N LEU A 51 -3.98 -2.13 -4.47
CA LEU A 51 -4.42 -1.68 -3.14
C LEU A 51 -3.29 -0.99 -2.40
N ILE A 52 -2.17 -1.65 -2.27
CA ILE A 52 -0.97 -1.13 -1.62
C ILE A 52 0.22 -1.94 -2.11
N TYR A 53 1.30 -1.24 -2.45
CA TYR A 53 2.59 -1.84 -2.77
C TYR A 53 3.65 -1.18 -1.91
N PHE A 54 4.74 -1.87 -1.64
CA PHE A 54 5.80 -1.30 -0.82
C PHE A 54 7.15 -1.88 -1.24
N SER A 55 8.20 -1.10 -1.03
CA SER A 55 9.54 -1.53 -1.40
C SER A 55 10.61 -0.85 -0.57
N SER A 56 11.82 -1.33 -0.73
CA SER A 56 13.01 -0.78 -0.09
C SER A 56 13.95 -0.29 -1.18
N PHE A 57 14.44 0.95 -1.01
CA PHE A 57 15.40 1.55 -1.92
C PHE A 57 16.67 1.90 -1.14
N LYS A 58 17.67 2.42 -1.83
CA LYS A 58 18.97 2.68 -1.22
C LYS A 58 18.88 3.55 0.04
N ASN A 59 18.16 4.66 -0.05
CA ASN A 59 18.12 5.65 1.02
C ASN A 59 16.78 5.77 1.74
N HIS A 60 15.79 4.96 1.37
CA HIS A 60 14.45 5.05 1.97
C HIS A 60 13.64 3.82 1.62
N MET A 61 12.50 3.72 2.28
CA MET A 61 11.46 2.74 1.94
C MET A 61 10.24 3.50 1.44
N SER A 62 9.34 2.82 0.74
CA SER A 62 8.20 3.49 0.12
C SER A 62 6.94 2.68 0.18
N ILE A 63 5.80 3.40 0.28
CA ILE A 63 4.46 2.83 0.12
C ILE A 63 3.85 3.46 -1.13
N PHE A 64 3.35 2.62 -2.03
CA PHE A 64 2.75 3.02 -3.31
C PHE A 64 1.29 2.60 -3.38
N ALA A 65 0.58 3.16 -4.34
CA ALA A 65 -0.75 2.72 -4.79
C ALA A 65 -1.91 3.05 -3.85
N VAL A 66 -1.66 3.66 -2.71
CA VAL A 66 -2.76 4.05 -1.80
C VAL A 66 -3.58 5.23 -2.32
N GLY A 67 -3.08 5.91 -3.36
CA GLY A 67 -3.83 6.95 -4.06
C GLY A 67 -3.62 8.35 -3.51
N TYR A 68 -3.74 9.34 -4.41
CA TYR A 68 -3.57 10.74 -4.04
C TYR A 68 -4.61 11.21 -3.04
N GLU A 69 -5.85 10.75 -3.20
CA GLU A 69 -6.93 11.19 -2.32
C GLU A 69 -6.71 10.75 -0.88
N GLY A 70 -6.29 9.49 -0.69
CA GLY A 70 -5.96 9.01 0.64
C GLY A 70 -4.83 9.80 1.28
N ILE A 71 -3.79 10.06 0.51
CA ILE A 71 -2.66 10.87 1.00
C ILE A 71 -3.13 12.28 1.36
N ASN A 72 -3.95 12.91 0.51
CA ASN A 72 -4.40 14.27 0.76
C ASN A 72 -5.31 14.37 1.99
N ARG A 73 -6.13 13.36 2.26
CA ARG A 73 -6.96 13.34 3.46
C ARG A 73 -6.14 13.30 4.75
N HIS A 74 -4.92 12.79 4.67
CA HIS A 74 -4.09 12.55 5.84
C HIS A 74 -2.79 13.34 5.83
N ARG A 75 -2.78 14.49 5.16
CA ARG A 75 -1.59 15.33 5.05
C ARG A 75 -0.99 15.70 6.41
N ASP A 76 -1.84 16.01 7.38
CA ASP A 76 -1.36 16.38 8.70
C ASP A 76 -0.64 15.22 9.38
N GLU A 77 -1.20 14.03 9.26
CA GLU A 77 -0.60 12.84 9.84
C GLU A 77 0.68 12.41 9.12
N LEU A 78 0.80 12.81 7.85
CA LEU A 78 1.96 12.49 7.01
C LEU A 78 2.98 13.61 6.95
N ALA A 79 2.83 14.64 7.78
CA ALA A 79 3.70 15.82 7.73
C ALA A 79 5.18 15.51 7.93
N ASP A 80 5.50 14.46 8.68
CA ASP A 80 6.89 14.07 8.96
C ASP A 80 7.47 13.12 7.90
N TYR A 81 6.71 12.81 6.85
CA TYR A 81 7.15 11.91 5.80
C TYR A 81 7.25 12.62 4.47
N GLU A 82 8.14 12.17 3.62
CA GLU A 82 8.28 12.75 2.30
C GLU A 82 7.25 12.14 1.36
N ILE A 83 6.49 12.99 0.66
CA ILE A 83 5.51 12.56 -0.32
C ILE A 83 6.00 12.96 -1.70
N ARG A 84 6.05 11.98 -2.61
CA ARG A 84 6.45 12.24 -4.00
C ARG A 84 5.50 11.51 -4.94
N ALA A 85 4.74 12.28 -5.72
CA ALA A 85 3.90 11.72 -6.79
C ALA A 85 3.04 10.54 -6.33
N GLY A 86 2.37 10.67 -5.19
CA GLY A 86 1.50 9.62 -4.68
C GLY A 86 2.22 8.50 -3.95
N THR A 87 3.49 8.68 -3.64
CA THR A 87 4.31 7.72 -2.92
C THR A 87 4.70 8.29 -1.56
N ILE A 88 4.64 7.47 -0.52
CA ILE A 88 5.05 7.88 0.83
C ILE A 88 6.41 7.27 1.13
N HIS A 89 7.42 8.12 1.39
CA HIS A 89 8.76 7.69 1.75
C HIS A 89 8.91 7.64 3.26
N PHE A 90 9.51 6.57 3.78
CA PHE A 90 9.74 6.42 5.21
C PHE A 90 11.04 5.66 5.47
N GLN A 91 11.46 5.62 6.74
CA GLN A 91 12.64 4.86 7.15
C GLN A 91 12.22 3.69 8.03
N ALA A 92 13.04 2.65 8.06
CA ALA A 92 12.72 1.45 8.84
C ALA A 92 12.58 1.76 10.33
N ASP A 93 13.36 2.72 10.84
CA ASP A 93 13.29 3.13 12.24
C ASP A 93 12.19 4.18 12.51
N ARG A 94 11.48 4.58 11.47
CA ARG A 94 10.40 5.56 11.58
C ARG A 94 9.25 5.16 10.66
N PRO A 95 8.63 4.00 10.90
CA PRO A 95 7.52 3.55 10.06
C PRO A 95 6.28 4.39 10.29
N LEU A 96 5.33 4.29 9.37
CA LEU A 96 4.04 4.91 9.57
C LEU A 96 3.32 4.21 10.74
N PRO A 97 2.53 4.96 11.52
CA PRO A 97 1.70 4.32 12.55
C PRO A 97 0.76 3.27 11.95
N ASP A 98 0.61 2.17 12.64
CA ASP A 98 -0.24 1.06 12.16
C ASP A 98 -1.66 1.51 11.87
N LYS A 99 -2.22 2.35 12.72
CA LYS A 99 -3.57 2.87 12.54
C LYS A 99 -3.70 3.64 11.23
N LEU A 100 -2.70 4.45 10.90
CA LEU A 100 -2.71 5.22 9.67
C LEU A 100 -2.64 4.29 8.46
N VAL A 101 -1.78 3.28 8.49
CA VAL A 101 -1.68 2.32 7.41
C VAL A 101 -3.02 1.61 7.20
N ARG A 102 -3.64 1.14 8.28
CA ARG A 102 -4.95 0.48 8.19
C ARG A 102 -6.01 1.40 7.61
N THR A 103 -5.99 2.67 8.00
CA THR A 103 -6.94 3.66 7.49
C THR A 103 -6.74 3.91 6.01
N LEU A 104 -5.50 4.06 5.57
CA LEU A 104 -5.19 4.24 4.15
C LEU A 104 -5.67 3.05 3.32
N ILE A 105 -5.47 1.85 3.81
CA ILE A 105 -5.92 0.63 3.12
C ILE A 105 -7.44 0.59 3.06
N ALA A 106 -8.12 0.86 4.16
CA ALA A 106 -9.59 0.83 4.21
C ALA A 106 -10.20 1.86 3.26
N GLU A 107 -9.63 3.06 3.21
CA GLU A 107 -10.11 4.10 2.31
C GLU A 107 -9.84 3.76 0.86
N ARG A 108 -8.69 3.17 0.58
CA ARG A 108 -8.38 2.71 -0.78
C ARG A 108 -9.36 1.64 -1.23
N MET A 109 -9.72 0.71 -0.33
CA MET A 109 -10.74 -0.31 -0.62
C MET A 109 -12.07 0.36 -0.98
N ALA A 110 -12.48 1.35 -0.21
CA ALA A 110 -13.72 2.07 -0.47
C ALA A 110 -13.68 2.80 -1.81
N ASP A 111 -12.55 3.39 -2.15
CA ASP A 111 -12.37 4.07 -3.44
C ASP A 111 -12.48 3.07 -4.60
N ILE A 112 -11.87 1.90 -4.45
CA ILE A 112 -11.96 0.85 -5.47
C ILE A 112 -13.40 0.37 -5.62
N ASP A 113 -14.07 0.10 -4.51
CA ASP A 113 -15.46 -0.35 -4.52
C ASP A 113 -16.36 0.67 -5.20
N GLY A 114 -16.21 1.93 -4.84
CA GLY A 114 -17.00 3.00 -5.43
C GLY A 114 -16.79 3.15 -6.93
N ALA A 115 -15.55 3.06 -7.38
CA ALA A 115 -15.24 3.16 -8.80
C ALA A 115 -15.84 2.00 -9.59
N LEU A 116 -15.79 0.80 -9.05
CA LEU A 116 -16.32 -0.39 -9.74
C LEU A 116 -17.85 -0.39 -9.75
N GLU A 117 -18.49 0.11 -8.71
CA GLU A 117 -19.94 0.17 -8.64
C GLU A 117 -20.53 1.21 -9.59
N LYS A 118 -19.85 2.33 -9.75
CA LYS A 118 -20.30 3.39 -10.66
C LYS A 118 -20.31 2.95 -12.11
N LYS A 119 -19.34 2.12 -12.49
CA LYS A 119 -19.11 1.76 -13.86
C LYS A 119 -20.29 1.07 -14.53
N PRO A 120 -20.88 0.02 -13.94
CA PRO A 120 -22.05 -0.62 -14.56
C PRO A 120 -23.23 0.32 -14.71
N SER A 121 -23.48 1.14 -13.72
CA SER A 121 -24.57 2.10 -13.73
C SER A 121 -24.46 3.08 -14.89
N ARG A 122 -23.29 3.65 -15.06
CA ARG A 122 -23.04 4.59 -16.15
C ARG A 122 -23.22 3.93 -17.49
N ARG A 123 -22.72 2.71 -17.64
CA ARG A 123 -22.84 1.99 -18.90
C ARG A 123 -24.29 1.63 -19.20
N ALA A 124 -25.04 1.23 -18.20
CA ALA A 124 -26.44 0.91 -18.37
C ALA A 124 -27.24 2.13 -18.79
N GLY A 125 -26.87 3.30 -18.31
CA GLY A 125 -27.51 4.54 -18.68
C GLY A 125 -27.15 5.03 -20.08
N GLY A 126 -26.04 4.52 -20.59
CA GLY A 126 -25.64 4.85 -21.94
C GLY A 126 -26.26 3.91 -22.97
#